data_e76e4acf5dc34d19826716efea31dbc0
#
_entry.id   e76e4acf5dc34d19826716efea31dbc0
#
_cell.length_a   1.000
_cell.length_b   1.000
_cell.length_c   1.000
_cell.angle_alpha   90.00
_cell.angle_beta   90.00
_cell.angle_gamma   90.00
#
_symmetry.space_group_name_H-M   'P 1'
#
loop_
_entity.id
_entity.type
_entity.pdbx_description
1 polymer ?
#
loop_
_entity_poly.entity_id
_entity_poly.type
_entity_poly.pdbx_seq_one_letter_code
_entity_poly.pdbx_strand_id
1 'polypeptide(L)'
;THYPLAQGLNDGPHTVRLVKRTETFYGTPRFLGFELDEGRKLAALPPEKERRIEFVGDSITAGYGVEGASPTCIYSPETENAALTYAAHTAEQLNAAYTIAAVSGVGVVRNYNSDGAMSAGTMLTYYGRTVANDALENWDFGEWAPDAVVINLGTNDYSTTPHPAGEVFLQGYTNLIFKVREKYPEAHIFAVAGPLMVGPAEDTIRSVVTQMNEVLNDDRVH
;
A
#
# COMPACT_ATOMS: atom_id res chain seq x y z
N THR A 1 -28.27 -0.67 -2.19
CA THR A 1 -28.51 0.18 -1.00
C THR A 1 -28.07 1.59 -1.36
N HIS A 2 -28.91 2.60 -1.04
CA HIS A 2 -28.61 4.02 -1.20
C HIS A 2 -28.18 4.58 0.16
N TYR A 3 -27.15 5.38 0.16
CA TYR A 3 -26.62 6.02 1.36
C TYR A 3 -26.70 7.54 1.19
N PRO A 4 -27.41 8.28 2.06
CA PRO A 4 -27.38 9.75 2.02
C PRO A 4 -25.99 10.24 2.41
N LEU A 5 -25.33 10.94 1.50
CA LEU A 5 -23.97 11.46 1.73
C LEU A 5 -24.01 12.85 2.37
N ALA A 6 -24.98 13.67 1.98
CA ALA A 6 -25.21 15.00 2.55
C ALA A 6 -26.64 15.44 2.34
N GLN A 7 -27.12 16.35 3.20
CA GLN A 7 -28.43 16.99 3.12
C GLN A 7 -28.30 18.46 3.53
N GLY A 8 -29.17 19.30 2.98
CA GLY A 8 -29.24 20.73 3.34
C GLY A 8 -28.01 21.53 2.92
N LEU A 9 -27.31 21.10 1.88
CA LEU A 9 -26.18 21.84 1.32
C LEU A 9 -26.67 23.12 0.64
N ASN A 10 -25.88 24.19 0.75
CA ASN A 10 -26.12 25.43 0.00
C ASN A 10 -26.07 25.14 -1.51
N ASP A 11 -26.77 25.96 -2.30
CA ASP A 11 -26.67 25.86 -3.74
C ASP A 11 -25.29 26.30 -4.22
N GLY A 12 -24.57 25.36 -4.90
CA GLY A 12 -23.23 25.60 -5.39
C GLY A 12 -22.45 24.31 -5.67
N PRO A 13 -21.20 24.41 -6.10
CA PRO A 13 -20.35 23.24 -6.32
C PRO A 13 -19.89 22.63 -4.99
N HIS A 14 -19.96 21.33 -4.90
CA HIS A 14 -19.49 20.53 -3.76
C HIS A 14 -18.56 19.43 -4.25
N THR A 15 -17.55 19.12 -3.43
CA THR A 15 -16.64 17.98 -3.68
C THR A 15 -16.96 16.85 -2.70
N VAL A 16 -17.19 15.67 -3.24
CA VAL A 16 -17.36 14.44 -2.45
C VAL A 16 -16.16 13.55 -2.68
N ARG A 17 -15.55 13.10 -1.59
CA ARG A 17 -14.46 12.12 -1.61
C ARG A 17 -14.93 10.85 -0.90
N LEU A 18 -14.94 9.72 -1.62
CA LEU A 18 -15.18 8.40 -1.06
C LEU A 18 -13.85 7.70 -0.85
N VAL A 19 -13.61 7.21 0.35
CA VAL A 19 -12.37 6.52 0.72
C VAL A 19 -12.70 5.14 1.26
N LYS A 20 -12.11 4.11 0.67
CA LYS A 20 -12.06 2.77 1.26
C LYS A 20 -10.96 2.78 2.32
N ARG A 21 -11.35 2.74 3.58
CA ARG A 21 -10.40 2.92 4.69
C ARG A 21 -9.81 1.62 5.24
N THR A 22 -10.53 0.50 5.08
CA THR A 22 -10.12 -0.81 5.59
C THR A 22 -9.68 -1.74 4.47
N GLU A 23 -8.97 -2.81 4.80
CA GLU A 23 -8.56 -3.84 3.85
C GLU A 23 -9.75 -4.63 3.26
N THR A 24 -9.51 -5.32 2.15
CA THR A 24 -10.54 -6.07 1.42
C THR A 24 -11.14 -7.24 2.20
N PHE A 25 -10.47 -7.72 3.26
CA PHE A 25 -11.01 -8.72 4.19
C PHE A 25 -12.29 -8.28 4.89
N TYR A 26 -12.49 -6.95 5.05
CA TYR A 26 -13.69 -6.36 5.65
C TYR A 26 -14.73 -5.93 4.62
N GLY A 27 -14.64 -6.46 3.43
CA GLY A 27 -15.57 -6.24 2.33
C GLY A 27 -14.99 -5.40 1.20
N THR A 28 -15.54 -5.62 0.02
CA THR A 28 -15.18 -4.91 -1.22
C THR A 28 -16.40 -4.13 -1.68
N PRO A 29 -16.47 -2.82 -1.43
CA PRO A 29 -17.60 -2.01 -1.86
C PRO A 29 -17.57 -1.83 -3.37
N ARG A 30 -18.75 -1.85 -4.00
CA ARG A 30 -18.93 -1.46 -5.39
C ARG A 30 -19.61 -0.10 -5.44
N PHE A 31 -18.92 0.89 -5.97
CA PHE A 31 -19.52 2.19 -6.25
C PHE A 31 -20.35 2.13 -7.53
N LEU A 32 -21.63 2.48 -7.45
CA LEU A 32 -22.57 2.40 -8.58
C LEU A 32 -22.87 3.76 -9.20
N GLY A 33 -22.52 4.84 -8.51
CA GLY A 33 -22.74 6.21 -8.96
C GLY A 33 -23.33 7.11 -7.88
N PHE A 34 -23.55 8.36 -8.22
CA PHE A 34 -24.22 9.34 -7.39
C PHE A 34 -25.66 9.52 -7.85
N GLU A 35 -26.58 9.61 -6.90
CA GLU A 35 -27.95 10.09 -7.10
C GLU A 35 -28.00 11.53 -6.61
N LEU A 36 -28.40 12.44 -7.47
CA LEU A 36 -28.41 13.88 -7.22
C LEU A 36 -29.86 14.38 -7.19
N ASP A 37 -30.09 15.51 -6.54
CA ASP A 37 -31.38 16.20 -6.55
C ASP A 37 -31.76 16.59 -8.00
N GLU A 38 -33.07 16.75 -8.22
CA GLU A 38 -33.63 17.09 -9.52
C GLU A 38 -32.98 18.37 -10.08
N GLY A 39 -32.59 18.34 -11.35
CA GLY A 39 -31.94 19.45 -12.03
C GLY A 39 -30.47 19.65 -11.70
N ARG A 40 -29.88 18.81 -10.83
CA ARG A 40 -28.46 18.84 -10.51
C ARG A 40 -27.65 17.90 -11.41
N LYS A 41 -26.36 18.19 -11.57
CA LYS A 41 -25.46 17.39 -12.39
C LYS A 41 -24.06 17.34 -11.77
N LEU A 42 -23.31 16.32 -12.12
CA LEU A 42 -21.88 16.27 -11.78
C LEU A 42 -21.12 17.38 -12.51
N ALA A 43 -20.26 18.06 -11.80
CA ALA A 43 -19.28 18.99 -12.38
C ALA A 43 -18.11 18.23 -13.00
N ALA A 44 -17.27 18.91 -13.76
CA ALA A 44 -16.01 18.35 -14.20
C ALA A 44 -15.15 17.98 -12.98
N LEU A 45 -14.41 16.87 -13.11
CA LEU A 45 -13.45 16.47 -12.09
C LEU A 45 -12.38 17.56 -11.92
N PRO A 46 -11.88 17.76 -10.69
CA PRO A 46 -10.68 18.56 -10.50
C PRO A 46 -9.53 18.01 -11.36
N PRO A 47 -8.59 18.85 -11.79
CA PRO A 47 -7.41 18.36 -12.49
C PRO A 47 -6.67 17.33 -11.63
N GLU A 48 -6.17 16.28 -12.29
CA GLU A 48 -5.34 15.29 -11.61
C GLU A 48 -4.07 15.96 -11.07
N LYS A 49 -3.58 15.41 -9.95
CA LYS A 49 -2.30 15.83 -9.41
C LYS A 49 -1.18 15.33 -10.32
N GLU A 50 -0.17 16.18 -10.54
CA GLU A 50 0.95 15.87 -11.42
C GLU A 50 1.85 14.75 -10.87
N ARG A 51 2.02 14.71 -9.52
CA ARG A 51 2.85 13.71 -8.84
C ARG A 51 2.01 12.50 -8.47
N ARG A 52 2.60 11.32 -8.61
CA ARG A 52 1.95 10.04 -8.33
C ARG A 52 2.87 9.15 -7.50
N ILE A 53 2.39 8.61 -6.40
CA ILE A 53 3.17 7.74 -5.50
C ILE A 53 2.38 6.46 -5.23
N GLU A 54 3.01 5.31 -5.43
CA GLU A 54 2.49 4.03 -4.97
C GLU A 54 3.16 3.64 -3.65
N PHE A 55 2.37 3.17 -2.68
CA PHE A 55 2.86 2.64 -1.42
C PHE A 55 2.57 1.15 -1.34
N VAL A 56 3.64 0.35 -1.23
CA VAL A 56 3.58 -1.10 -1.11
C VAL A 56 3.96 -1.48 0.32
N GLY A 57 3.13 -2.26 1.01
CA GLY A 57 3.44 -2.59 2.39
C GLY A 57 2.50 -3.57 3.06
N ASP A 58 2.64 -3.63 4.37
CA ASP A 58 1.87 -4.48 5.26
C ASP A 58 0.82 -3.69 6.08
N SER A 59 0.50 -4.15 7.28
CA SER A 59 -0.44 -3.53 8.21
C SER A 59 -0.10 -2.06 8.54
N ILE A 60 1.18 -1.69 8.57
CA ILE A 60 1.62 -0.31 8.83
C ILE A 60 1.14 0.61 7.70
N THR A 61 1.21 0.12 6.48
CA THR A 61 0.78 0.84 5.28
C THR A 61 -0.74 0.80 5.10
N ALA A 62 -1.39 -0.31 5.48
CA ALA A 62 -2.85 -0.44 5.46
C ALA A 62 -3.56 0.43 6.52
N GLY A 63 -2.85 0.82 7.59
CA GLY A 63 -3.42 1.63 8.67
C GLY A 63 -4.06 0.82 9.78
N TYR A 64 -3.59 -0.41 9.99
CA TYR A 64 -4.04 -1.32 11.03
C TYR A 64 -3.88 -0.68 12.41
N GLY A 65 -5.01 -0.40 13.06
CA GLY A 65 -5.04 0.16 14.41
C GLY A 65 -4.61 1.64 14.51
N VAL A 66 -4.50 2.38 13.41
CA VAL A 66 -4.01 3.78 13.42
C VAL A 66 -4.92 4.72 14.22
N GLU A 67 -6.21 4.42 14.34
CA GLU A 67 -7.19 5.14 15.17
C GLU A 67 -7.38 4.51 16.56
N GLY A 68 -6.50 3.60 16.95
CA GLY A 68 -6.55 2.97 18.27
C GLY A 68 -6.28 3.97 19.39
N ALA A 69 -7.04 3.86 20.49
CA ALA A 69 -6.94 4.77 21.63
C ALA A 69 -5.62 4.63 22.42
N SER A 70 -4.92 3.50 22.26
CA SER A 70 -3.64 3.21 22.91
C SER A 70 -2.85 2.15 22.13
N PRO A 71 -1.53 2.02 22.38
CA PRO A 71 -0.72 0.97 21.75
C PRO A 71 -1.15 -0.47 22.11
N THR A 72 -1.95 -0.63 23.15
CA THR A 72 -2.43 -1.92 23.66
C THR A 72 -3.90 -2.17 23.37
N CYS A 73 -4.59 -1.29 22.62
CA CYS A 73 -5.98 -1.53 22.26
C CYS A 73 -6.10 -2.76 21.36
N ILE A 74 -7.18 -3.50 21.53
CA ILE A 74 -7.49 -4.62 20.64
C ILE A 74 -7.87 -4.03 19.27
N TYR A 75 -7.27 -4.62 18.25
CA TYR A 75 -7.61 -4.25 16.86
C TYR A 75 -9.09 -4.49 16.56
N SER A 76 -9.66 -3.57 15.82
CA SER A 76 -10.97 -3.73 15.16
C SER A 76 -10.98 -2.99 13.82
N PRO A 77 -11.89 -3.34 12.89
CA PRO A 77 -12.00 -2.63 11.61
C PRO A 77 -12.28 -1.13 11.76
N GLU A 78 -12.92 -0.73 12.87
CA GLU A 78 -13.20 0.68 13.19
C GLU A 78 -11.92 1.47 13.48
N THR A 79 -10.85 0.80 13.90
CA THR A 79 -9.56 1.43 14.20
C THR A 79 -8.58 1.40 13.02
N GLU A 80 -8.96 0.77 11.91
CA GLU A 80 -8.16 0.74 10.69
C GLU A 80 -8.51 1.91 9.77
N ASN A 81 -7.51 2.64 9.28
CA ASN A 81 -7.75 3.75 8.36
C ASN A 81 -6.55 4.06 7.47
N ALA A 82 -6.59 3.59 6.24
CA ALA A 82 -5.54 3.84 5.25
C ALA A 82 -5.34 5.34 4.93
N ALA A 83 -6.37 6.17 5.13
CA ALA A 83 -6.27 7.61 4.90
C ALA A 83 -5.54 8.39 6.01
N LEU A 84 -5.18 7.74 7.13
CA LEU A 84 -4.43 8.33 8.25
C LEU A 84 -3.02 7.73 8.40
N THR A 85 -2.57 6.98 7.40
CA THR A 85 -1.22 6.41 7.41
C THR A 85 -0.15 7.39 6.95
N TYR A 86 1.11 7.04 7.19
CA TYR A 86 2.24 7.77 6.65
C TYR A 86 2.14 7.95 5.12
N ALA A 87 1.57 6.97 4.41
CA ALA A 87 1.38 7.01 2.97
C ALA A 87 0.46 8.16 2.54
N ALA A 88 -0.71 8.26 3.17
CA ALA A 88 -1.68 9.34 2.90
C ALA A 88 -1.10 10.71 3.25
N HIS A 89 -0.47 10.84 4.43
CA HIS A 89 0.14 12.09 4.87
C HIS A 89 1.31 12.53 3.97
N THR A 90 2.18 11.61 3.55
CA THR A 90 3.27 11.91 2.62
C THR A 90 2.73 12.40 1.28
N ALA A 91 1.73 11.70 0.74
CA ALA A 91 1.11 12.10 -0.53
C ALA A 91 0.44 13.48 -0.43
N GLU A 92 -0.21 13.79 0.69
CA GLU A 92 -0.82 15.09 0.94
C GLU A 92 0.24 16.20 1.00
N GLN A 93 1.31 16.01 1.78
CA GLN A 93 2.40 16.98 1.90
C GLN A 93 3.11 17.26 0.58
N LEU A 94 3.25 16.24 -0.27
CA LEU A 94 3.86 16.35 -1.59
C LEU A 94 2.88 16.79 -2.68
N ASN A 95 1.62 17.03 -2.34
CA ASN A 95 0.53 17.25 -3.29
C ASN A 95 0.51 16.19 -4.40
N ALA A 96 0.65 14.91 -4.02
CA ALA A 96 0.66 13.77 -4.93
C ALA A 96 -0.68 13.02 -4.93
N ALA A 97 -1.06 12.46 -6.08
CA ALA A 97 -2.01 11.35 -6.13
C ALA A 97 -1.32 10.09 -5.60
N TYR A 98 -2.07 9.16 -5.01
CA TYR A 98 -1.46 7.95 -4.47
C TYR A 98 -2.35 6.73 -4.56
N THR A 99 -1.71 5.57 -4.59
CA THR A 99 -2.32 4.25 -4.42
C THR A 99 -1.65 3.50 -3.27
N ILE A 100 -2.36 2.58 -2.65
CA ILE A 100 -1.84 1.72 -1.59
C ILE A 100 -2.08 0.26 -1.97
N ALA A 101 -0.99 -0.49 -2.11
CA ALA A 101 -0.97 -1.94 -2.29
C ALA A 101 -0.43 -2.58 -0.98
N ALA A 102 -1.32 -2.78 0.00
CA ALA A 102 -0.92 -3.26 1.32
C ALA A 102 -1.82 -4.39 1.81
N VAL A 103 -1.21 -5.34 2.52
CA VAL A 103 -1.92 -6.49 3.11
C VAL A 103 -1.34 -6.77 4.49
N SER A 104 -2.17 -6.68 5.53
CA SER A 104 -1.78 -6.94 6.92
C SER A 104 -1.26 -8.35 7.12
N GLY A 105 -0.18 -8.47 7.88
CA GLY A 105 0.46 -9.74 8.18
C GLY A 105 1.33 -10.31 7.06
N VAL A 106 1.36 -9.69 5.88
CA VAL A 106 2.13 -10.17 4.74
C VAL A 106 3.56 -9.65 4.79
N GLY A 107 4.51 -10.55 4.52
CA GLY A 107 5.92 -10.23 4.35
C GLY A 107 6.38 -10.35 2.90
N VAL A 108 7.68 -10.21 2.72
CA VAL A 108 8.34 -10.39 1.43
C VAL A 108 8.51 -11.86 1.11
N VAL A 109 8.97 -12.66 2.08
CA VAL A 109 9.19 -14.10 1.94
C VAL A 109 8.48 -14.90 3.04
N ARG A 110 8.19 -14.26 4.18
CA ARG A 110 7.51 -14.90 5.32
C ARG A 110 6.44 -13.99 5.90
N ASN A 111 5.24 -14.53 6.06
CA ASN A 111 4.13 -13.82 6.69
C ASN A 111 4.19 -13.92 8.23
N TYR A 112 3.53 -13.00 8.90
CA TYR A 112 3.39 -13.00 10.36
C TYR A 112 2.88 -14.37 10.85
N ASN A 113 3.51 -14.88 11.89
CA ASN A 113 3.14 -16.12 12.58
C ASN A 113 3.03 -17.37 11.70
N SER A 114 3.81 -17.43 10.62
CA SER A 114 3.93 -18.65 9.80
C SER A 114 4.73 -19.73 10.53
N ASP A 115 4.33 -21.00 10.35
CA ASP A 115 5.02 -22.16 10.94
C ASP A 115 6.43 -22.37 10.36
N GLY A 116 6.63 -22.01 9.10
CA GLY A 116 7.91 -22.12 8.40
C GLY A 116 8.66 -20.79 8.25
N ALA A 117 9.93 -20.89 7.85
CA ALA A 117 10.77 -19.73 7.52
C ALA A 117 10.38 -19.04 6.19
N MET A 118 9.47 -19.64 5.45
CA MET A 118 8.90 -19.08 4.21
C MET A 118 7.40 -19.33 4.19
N SER A 119 6.68 -18.47 3.47
CA SER A 119 5.23 -18.57 3.31
C SER A 119 4.83 -18.65 1.84
N ALA A 120 3.72 -19.34 1.56
CA ALA A 120 2.99 -19.13 0.32
C ALA A 120 2.17 -17.84 0.42
N GLY A 121 1.99 -17.12 -0.69
CA GLY A 121 1.15 -15.92 -0.70
C GLY A 121 1.76 -14.74 0.06
N THR A 122 2.97 -14.34 -0.31
CA THR A 122 3.66 -13.13 0.17
C THR A 122 3.34 -11.93 -0.72
N MET A 123 3.94 -10.77 -0.44
CA MET A 123 3.74 -9.56 -1.26
C MET A 123 4.06 -9.79 -2.75
N LEU A 124 4.99 -10.66 -3.07
CA LEU A 124 5.23 -11.08 -4.45
C LEU A 124 4.00 -11.68 -5.15
N THR A 125 3.10 -12.28 -4.39
CA THR A 125 1.82 -12.82 -4.89
C THR A 125 0.74 -11.75 -4.98
N TYR A 126 0.68 -10.85 -3.99
CA TYR A 126 -0.39 -9.85 -3.89
C TYR A 126 -0.14 -8.62 -4.76
N TYR A 127 1.13 -8.25 -4.97
CA TYR A 127 1.48 -7.14 -5.83
C TYR A 127 1.09 -7.41 -7.28
N GLY A 128 0.14 -6.67 -7.77
CA GLY A 128 -0.49 -6.85 -9.08
C GLY A 128 -1.93 -7.29 -9.02
N ARG A 129 -2.52 -7.43 -7.83
CA ARG A 129 -3.96 -7.64 -7.69
C ARG A 129 -4.68 -6.32 -7.42
N THR A 130 -5.80 -6.10 -8.08
CA THR A 130 -6.71 -4.98 -7.79
C THR A 130 -7.38 -5.17 -6.43
N VAL A 131 -7.76 -6.42 -6.16
CA VAL A 131 -8.39 -6.85 -4.91
C VAL A 131 -7.54 -7.94 -4.29
N ALA A 132 -6.91 -7.68 -3.15
CA ALA A 132 -5.89 -8.55 -2.56
C ALA A 132 -6.35 -10.00 -2.38
N ASN A 133 -7.61 -10.23 -1.96
CA ASN A 133 -8.20 -11.55 -1.74
C ASN A 133 -8.88 -12.15 -2.99
N ASP A 134 -8.77 -11.50 -4.16
CA ASP A 134 -9.23 -12.04 -5.45
C ASP A 134 -8.06 -12.19 -6.43
N ALA A 135 -7.69 -13.45 -6.73
CA ALA A 135 -6.59 -13.74 -7.63
C ALA A 135 -6.93 -13.56 -9.12
N LEU A 136 -8.19 -13.35 -9.45
CA LEU A 136 -8.65 -13.15 -10.83
C LEU A 136 -8.69 -11.67 -11.22
N GLU A 137 -8.71 -10.78 -10.24
CA GLU A 137 -8.75 -9.33 -10.44
C GLU A 137 -7.32 -8.77 -10.45
N ASN A 138 -6.78 -8.56 -11.65
CA ASN A 138 -5.45 -8.03 -11.85
C ASN A 138 -5.47 -6.51 -12.01
N TRP A 139 -4.48 -5.85 -11.39
CA TRP A 139 -4.24 -4.42 -11.58
C TRP A 139 -3.70 -4.14 -12.99
N ASP A 140 -4.28 -3.17 -13.67
CA ASP A 140 -3.74 -2.68 -14.94
C ASP A 140 -2.69 -1.59 -14.67
N PHE A 141 -1.43 -1.99 -14.71
CA PHE A 141 -0.30 -1.10 -14.51
C PHE A 141 -0.15 -0.01 -15.60
N GLY A 142 -0.84 -0.15 -16.72
CA GLY A 142 -0.85 0.83 -17.81
C GLY A 142 -1.78 2.02 -17.57
N GLU A 143 -2.81 1.86 -16.74
CA GLU A 143 -3.79 2.94 -16.48
C GLU A 143 -3.23 4.04 -15.57
N TRP A 144 -2.30 3.70 -14.67
CA TRP A 144 -1.76 4.64 -13.70
C TRP A 144 -0.31 4.30 -13.34
N ALA A 145 0.64 5.13 -13.80
CA ALA A 145 2.06 4.94 -13.50
C ALA A 145 2.51 5.96 -12.44
N PRO A 146 3.16 5.52 -11.34
CA PRO A 146 3.72 6.39 -10.33
C PRO A 146 5.09 6.95 -10.74
N ASP A 147 5.42 8.14 -10.24
CA ASP A 147 6.78 8.70 -10.28
C ASP A 147 7.67 8.04 -9.23
N ALA A 148 7.07 7.58 -8.13
CA ALA A 148 7.77 6.92 -7.05
C ALA A 148 6.97 5.75 -6.47
N VAL A 149 7.67 4.68 -6.10
CA VAL A 149 7.13 3.54 -5.35
C VAL A 149 7.87 3.45 -4.01
N VAL A 150 7.12 3.43 -2.92
CA VAL A 150 7.66 3.29 -1.56
C VAL A 150 7.33 1.90 -1.04
N ILE A 151 8.35 1.09 -0.74
CA ILE A 151 8.19 -0.28 -0.24
C ILE A 151 8.53 -0.30 1.24
N ASN A 152 7.53 -0.56 2.10
CA ASN A 152 7.68 -0.69 3.55
C ASN A 152 7.32 -2.12 3.95
N LEU A 153 8.27 -3.03 3.88
CA LEU A 153 8.13 -4.46 4.15
C LEU A 153 9.37 -5.03 4.86
N GLY A 154 9.19 -6.12 5.58
CA GLY A 154 10.24 -6.82 6.35
C GLY A 154 9.84 -7.02 7.81
N THR A 155 8.89 -6.25 8.31
CA THR A 155 8.38 -6.38 9.68
C THR A 155 7.84 -7.77 9.95
N ASN A 156 7.00 -8.30 9.06
CA ASN A 156 6.39 -9.62 9.25
C ASN A 156 7.37 -10.78 9.07
N ASP A 157 8.36 -10.60 8.21
CA ASP A 157 9.38 -11.62 7.95
C ASP A 157 10.17 -11.99 9.21
N TYR A 158 10.44 -11.00 10.08
CA TYR A 158 11.25 -11.16 11.29
C TYR A 158 10.49 -11.01 12.61
N SER A 159 9.17 -10.81 12.58
CA SER A 159 8.35 -10.58 13.77
C SER A 159 8.24 -11.79 14.70
N THR A 160 8.23 -13.00 14.13
CA THR A 160 8.10 -14.26 14.86
C THR A 160 9.04 -15.31 14.30
N THR A 161 9.43 -16.30 15.10
CA THR A 161 10.28 -17.42 14.66
C THR A 161 9.44 -18.55 13.98
N PRO A 162 10.05 -19.32 13.06
CA PRO A 162 11.44 -19.23 12.59
C PRO A 162 11.65 -18.08 11.61
N HIS A 163 12.77 -17.37 11.71
CA HIS A 163 13.09 -16.30 10.77
C HIS A 163 13.59 -16.84 9.43
N PRO A 164 13.39 -16.17 8.31
CA PRO A 164 14.01 -16.53 7.05
C PRO A 164 15.53 -16.31 7.14
N ALA A 165 16.30 -17.10 6.39
CA ALA A 165 17.70 -16.80 6.20
C ALA A 165 17.89 -15.44 5.48
N GLY A 166 18.93 -14.70 5.86
CA GLY A 166 19.18 -13.36 5.31
C GLY A 166 19.28 -13.35 3.79
N GLU A 167 19.93 -14.36 3.20
CA GLU A 167 20.03 -14.52 1.74
C GLU A 167 18.67 -14.73 1.07
N VAL A 168 17.76 -15.47 1.72
CA VAL A 168 16.40 -15.73 1.22
C VAL A 168 15.60 -14.43 1.23
N PHE A 169 15.69 -13.65 2.32
CA PHE A 169 15.03 -12.37 2.43
C PHE A 169 15.58 -11.36 1.40
N LEU A 170 16.93 -11.28 1.26
CA LEU A 170 17.60 -10.45 0.26
C LEU A 170 17.09 -10.76 -1.15
N GLN A 171 17.07 -12.03 -1.52
CA GLN A 171 16.60 -12.45 -2.84
C GLN A 171 15.11 -12.12 -3.05
N GLY A 172 14.28 -12.35 -2.03
CA GLY A 172 12.85 -12.04 -2.10
C GLY A 172 12.61 -10.54 -2.28
N TYR A 173 13.33 -9.71 -1.53
CA TYR A 173 13.20 -8.26 -1.63
C TYR A 173 13.69 -7.73 -2.99
N THR A 174 14.82 -8.25 -3.48
CA THR A 174 15.34 -7.97 -4.82
C THR A 174 14.31 -8.35 -5.90
N ASN A 175 13.69 -9.51 -5.79
CA ASN A 175 12.65 -9.96 -6.72
C ASN A 175 11.43 -9.02 -6.70
N LEU A 176 11.06 -8.49 -5.54
CA LEU A 176 9.97 -7.51 -5.45
C LEU A 176 10.34 -6.21 -6.16
N ILE A 177 11.56 -5.70 -5.95
CA ILE A 177 12.05 -4.50 -6.66
C ILE A 177 12.05 -4.74 -8.17
N PHE A 178 12.53 -5.89 -8.65
CA PHE A 178 12.48 -6.22 -10.07
C PHE A 178 11.05 -6.26 -10.61
N LYS A 179 10.12 -6.82 -9.85
CA LYS A 179 8.72 -6.86 -10.24
C LYS A 179 8.13 -5.45 -10.36
N VAL A 180 8.44 -4.56 -9.44
CA VAL A 180 8.05 -3.15 -9.49
C VAL A 180 8.70 -2.46 -10.70
N ARG A 181 10.02 -2.63 -10.89
CA ARG A 181 10.78 -2.04 -11.99
C ARG A 181 10.28 -2.48 -13.36
N GLU A 182 9.89 -3.77 -13.51
CA GLU A 182 9.27 -4.29 -14.74
C GLU A 182 7.98 -3.54 -15.09
N LYS A 183 7.18 -3.19 -14.09
CA LYS A 183 5.90 -2.50 -14.27
C LYS A 183 6.07 -0.99 -14.44
N TYR A 184 7.04 -0.41 -13.75
CA TYR A 184 7.32 1.03 -13.73
C TYR A 184 8.79 1.31 -14.01
N PRO A 185 9.22 1.26 -15.29
CA PRO A 185 10.63 1.37 -15.67
C PRO A 185 11.30 2.67 -15.22
N GLU A 186 10.55 3.77 -15.11
CA GLU A 186 11.07 5.10 -14.83
C GLU A 186 10.88 5.54 -13.36
N ALA A 187 10.11 4.81 -12.57
CA ALA A 187 9.80 5.20 -11.20
C ALA A 187 11.02 5.16 -10.28
N HIS A 188 11.12 6.09 -9.35
CA HIS A 188 12.01 5.98 -8.21
C HIS A 188 11.45 4.97 -7.20
N ILE A 189 12.26 4.02 -6.74
CA ILE A 189 11.85 3.00 -5.77
C ILE A 189 12.57 3.28 -4.45
N PHE A 190 11.78 3.52 -3.40
CA PHE A 190 12.28 3.76 -2.05
C PHE A 190 12.03 2.54 -1.18
N ALA A 191 13.09 1.85 -0.77
CA ALA A 191 13.03 0.76 0.17
C ALA A 191 13.19 1.32 1.59
N VAL A 192 12.11 1.33 2.38
CA VAL A 192 12.10 1.97 3.69
C VAL A 192 12.04 0.96 4.83
N ALA A 193 12.82 1.23 5.88
CA ALA A 193 12.75 0.49 7.14
C ALA A 193 11.61 1.05 8.00
N GLY A 194 10.62 0.22 8.28
CA GLY A 194 9.48 0.61 9.11
C GLY A 194 9.80 0.68 10.61
N PRO A 195 8.95 1.36 11.40
CA PRO A 195 9.21 1.60 12.82
C PRO A 195 9.15 0.34 13.71
N LEU A 196 8.56 -0.74 13.21
CA LEU A 196 8.45 -2.03 13.93
C LEU A 196 9.40 -3.09 13.37
N MET A 197 10.33 -2.67 12.50
CA MET A 197 11.29 -3.60 11.91
C MET A 197 12.28 -4.07 12.96
N VAL A 198 12.55 -5.37 13.00
CA VAL A 198 13.46 -6.03 13.93
C VAL A 198 14.39 -6.99 13.20
N GLY A 199 15.48 -7.37 13.86
CA GLY A 199 16.45 -8.31 13.33
C GLY A 199 17.27 -7.71 12.17
N PRO A 200 17.75 -8.56 11.23
CA PRO A 200 18.66 -8.14 10.17
C PRO A 200 17.96 -7.51 8.95
N ALA A 201 16.66 -7.22 9.03
CA ALA A 201 15.88 -6.76 7.89
C ALA A 201 16.40 -5.42 7.35
N GLU A 202 16.69 -4.45 8.22
CA GLU A 202 17.21 -3.13 7.81
C GLU A 202 18.53 -3.26 7.08
N ASP A 203 19.51 -3.99 7.64
CA ASP A 203 20.82 -4.20 7.02
C ASP A 203 20.69 -4.91 5.67
N THR A 204 19.76 -5.86 5.57
CA THR A 204 19.49 -6.58 4.32
C THR A 204 18.89 -5.63 3.27
N ILE A 205 17.94 -4.78 3.64
CA ILE A 205 17.35 -3.78 2.73
C ILE A 205 18.43 -2.82 2.23
N ARG A 206 19.31 -2.32 3.10
CA ARG A 206 20.47 -1.50 2.70
C ARG A 206 21.37 -2.24 1.70
N SER A 207 21.61 -3.52 1.92
CA SER A 207 22.38 -4.37 1.01
C SER A 207 21.70 -4.53 -0.35
N VAL A 208 20.37 -4.68 -0.38
CA VAL A 208 19.59 -4.72 -1.63
C VAL A 208 19.75 -3.42 -2.40
N VAL A 209 19.56 -2.27 -1.74
CA VAL A 209 19.73 -0.94 -2.39
C VAL A 209 21.13 -0.79 -2.96
N THR A 210 22.16 -1.14 -2.19
CA THR A 210 23.54 -1.13 -2.66
C THR A 210 23.75 -2.01 -3.89
N GLN A 211 23.22 -3.23 -3.86
CA GLN A 211 23.31 -4.16 -4.99
C GLN A 211 22.62 -3.62 -6.25
N MET A 212 21.44 -3.02 -6.10
CA MET A 212 20.72 -2.43 -7.23
C MET A 212 21.54 -1.30 -7.87
N ASN A 213 22.08 -0.40 -7.06
CA ASN A 213 22.84 0.74 -7.56
C ASN A 213 24.21 0.34 -8.14
N GLU A 214 25.01 -0.43 -7.41
CA GLU A 214 26.41 -0.68 -7.76
C GLU A 214 26.59 -1.84 -8.75
N VAL A 215 25.75 -2.85 -8.70
CA VAL A 215 25.89 -4.05 -9.54
C VAL A 215 24.98 -3.99 -10.76
N LEU A 216 23.76 -3.48 -10.61
CA LEU A 216 22.75 -3.47 -11.67
C LEU A 216 22.59 -2.09 -12.33
N ASN A 217 23.35 -1.07 -11.87
CA ASN A 217 23.29 0.31 -12.35
C ASN A 217 21.85 0.91 -12.34
N ASP A 218 21.06 0.56 -11.35
CA ASP A 218 19.75 1.16 -11.13
C ASP A 218 19.87 2.25 -10.06
N ASP A 219 20.21 3.46 -10.45
CA ASP A 219 20.40 4.63 -9.60
C ASP A 219 19.08 5.25 -9.08
N ARG A 220 17.94 4.67 -9.45
CA ARG A 220 16.61 5.06 -8.98
C ARG A 220 16.07 4.14 -7.87
N VAL A 221 16.90 3.32 -7.27
CA VAL A 221 16.57 2.56 -6.05
C VAL A 221 17.28 3.21 -4.86
N HIS A 222 16.53 3.56 -3.80
CA HIS A 222 16.97 4.38 -2.67
C HIS A 222 16.67 3.72 -1.33
#